data_c92abee704a5e49b6eb27dd92d5b0e26
#
_entry.id   c92abee704a5e49b6eb27dd92d5b0e26
#
_cell.length_a   1.000
_cell.length_b   1.000
_cell.length_c   1.000
_cell.angle_alpha   90.00
_cell.angle_beta   90.00
_cell.angle_gamma   90.00
#
_symmetry.space_group_name_H-M   'P 1'
#
loop_
_entity.id
_entity.type
_entity.pdbx_description
1 polymer ?
#
loop_
_entity_poly.entity_id
_entity_poly.type
_entity_poly.pdbx_seq_one_letter_code
_entity_poly.pdbx_strand_id
1 'polypeptide(L)'
;MKALTQTTKNANPVSFQAHFQSSNSDEINSLVNTINFEKLKWKLTKSTEATWNEAMCDFAEIEYKKFLTLKMLYPKVSFVPSKLVDKFWHEHILDTKSYAEDCNTLFGAFIHHYPYFGIYGDEDQQSLQASFEETIKLYETHFGSYPTDELFGKQSAEAARCEDHACHVPSSCRCRVPGACK
;
A
#
# COMPACT_ATOMS: atom_id res chain seq x y z
N MET A 1 27.89 -25.27 45.39
CA MET A 1 27.64 -24.27 44.31
C MET A 1 27.34 -25.02 43.02
N LYS A 2 26.06 -25.07 42.62
CA LYS A 2 25.63 -25.69 41.34
C LYS A 2 25.32 -24.57 40.36
N ALA A 3 26.04 -24.53 39.27
CA ALA A 3 25.84 -23.60 38.19
C ALA A 3 24.62 -24.00 37.37
N LEU A 4 23.64 -23.08 37.24
CA LEU A 4 22.48 -23.20 36.35
C LEU A 4 22.90 -22.70 34.97
N THR A 5 23.06 -23.62 34.05
CA THR A 5 23.21 -23.32 32.63
C THR A 5 21.82 -22.99 32.01
N GLN A 6 21.62 -21.76 31.66
CA GLN A 6 20.44 -21.35 30.88
C GLN A 6 20.68 -21.68 29.41
N THR A 7 19.88 -22.60 28.91
CA THR A 7 19.83 -22.94 27.49
C THR A 7 18.90 -21.96 26.80
N THR A 8 19.45 -20.98 26.08
CA THR A 8 18.68 -20.14 25.16
C THR A 8 18.29 -20.97 23.96
N LYS A 9 17.00 -21.26 23.84
CA LYS A 9 16.43 -21.83 22.61
C LYS A 9 16.43 -20.75 21.54
N ASN A 10 17.36 -20.87 20.57
CA ASN A 10 17.30 -20.18 19.31
C ASN A 10 16.02 -20.63 18.57
N ALA A 11 15.02 -19.76 18.51
CA ALA A 11 13.93 -19.92 17.58
C ALA A 11 14.49 -19.60 16.17
N ASN A 12 14.66 -20.61 15.35
CA ASN A 12 14.93 -20.46 13.93
C ASN A 12 13.79 -19.64 13.32
N PRO A 13 14.08 -18.62 12.50
CA PRO A 13 13.04 -18.00 11.68
C PRO A 13 12.54 -19.06 10.70
N VAL A 14 11.32 -19.53 10.94
CA VAL A 14 10.64 -20.47 10.05
C VAL A 14 10.58 -19.77 8.69
N SER A 15 11.16 -20.41 7.69
CA SER A 15 11.29 -19.92 6.33
C SER A 15 9.90 -19.67 5.73
N PHE A 16 9.46 -18.43 5.74
CA PHE A 16 8.22 -17.95 5.09
C PHE A 16 8.24 -18.19 3.57
N GLN A 17 9.40 -18.51 3.01
CA GLN A 17 9.61 -18.78 1.58
C GLN A 17 9.20 -20.18 1.10
N ALA A 18 8.91 -21.12 1.98
CA ALA A 18 8.70 -22.52 1.56
C ALA A 18 7.27 -22.84 1.09
N HIS A 19 6.29 -21.95 1.25
CA HIS A 19 4.89 -22.19 0.86
C HIS A 19 4.48 -21.56 -0.48
N PHE A 20 5.39 -20.88 -1.17
CA PHE A 20 5.08 -20.11 -2.38
C PHE A 20 5.47 -20.78 -3.71
N GLN A 21 5.88 -22.02 -3.70
CA GLN A 21 6.23 -22.76 -4.92
C GLN A 21 5.07 -23.67 -5.34
N SER A 22 4.04 -23.15 -5.89
CA SER A 22 3.05 -23.79 -6.78
C SER A 22 1.64 -23.18 -6.61
N SER A 23 1.41 -22.02 -7.12
CA SER A 23 0.05 -21.60 -7.47
C SER A 23 0.15 -20.53 -8.58
N ASN A 24 -0.78 -20.58 -9.51
CA ASN A 24 -0.92 -19.72 -10.66
C ASN A 24 -0.63 -18.27 -10.30
N SER A 25 0.21 -17.62 -11.10
CA SER A 25 0.74 -16.27 -10.90
C SER A 25 -0.32 -15.14 -10.88
N ASP A 26 -1.59 -15.47 -11.04
CA ASP A 26 -2.67 -14.49 -11.21
C ASP A 26 -3.57 -14.34 -9.96
N GLU A 27 -3.23 -14.97 -8.83
CA GLU A 27 -4.11 -14.99 -7.66
C GLU A 27 -3.63 -14.05 -6.53
N ILE A 28 -4.58 -13.30 -5.99
CA ILE A 28 -4.41 -12.59 -4.73
C ILE A 28 -4.07 -13.61 -3.64
N ASN A 29 -3.08 -13.29 -2.82
CA ASN A 29 -2.67 -14.15 -1.72
C ASN A 29 -3.87 -14.52 -0.83
N SER A 30 -4.02 -15.80 -0.50
CA SER A 30 -5.15 -16.31 0.27
C SER A 30 -5.31 -15.62 1.64
N LEU A 31 -4.20 -15.26 2.29
CA LEU A 31 -4.21 -14.54 3.56
C LEU A 31 -4.74 -13.10 3.39
N VAL A 32 -4.35 -12.42 2.31
CA VAL A 32 -4.88 -11.08 1.97
C VAL A 32 -6.38 -11.14 1.72
N ASN A 33 -6.87 -12.22 1.10
CA ASN A 33 -8.29 -12.39 0.85
C ASN A 33 -9.15 -12.57 2.12
N THR A 34 -8.54 -12.90 3.26
CA THR A 34 -9.27 -12.99 4.55
C THR A 34 -9.61 -11.63 5.14
N ILE A 35 -8.98 -10.55 4.67
CA ILE A 35 -9.23 -9.22 5.21
C ILE A 35 -10.62 -8.74 4.78
N ASN A 36 -11.37 -8.23 5.76
CA ASN A 36 -12.73 -7.76 5.58
C ASN A 36 -12.78 -6.23 5.51
N PHE A 37 -13.10 -5.68 4.34
CA PHE A 37 -13.22 -4.25 4.10
C PHE A 37 -14.66 -3.73 4.07
N GLU A 38 -15.67 -4.50 4.50
CA GLU A 38 -17.08 -4.11 4.43
C GLU A 38 -17.40 -2.79 5.16
N LYS A 39 -16.79 -2.56 6.33
CA LYS A 39 -16.97 -1.31 7.09
C LYS A 39 -16.36 -0.11 6.35
N LEU A 40 -15.20 -0.31 5.75
CA LEU A 40 -14.52 0.70 4.96
C LEU A 40 -15.31 1.02 3.69
N LYS A 41 -15.79 0.00 2.98
CA LYS A 41 -16.66 0.15 1.80
C LYS A 41 -17.96 0.89 2.15
N TRP A 42 -18.59 0.55 3.27
CA TRP A 42 -19.76 1.28 3.75
C TRP A 42 -19.45 2.77 3.98
N LYS A 43 -18.31 3.10 4.61
CA LYS A 43 -17.88 4.49 4.82
C LYS A 43 -17.72 5.22 3.49
N LEU A 44 -17.04 4.62 2.52
CA LEU A 44 -16.77 5.23 1.21
C LEU A 44 -18.02 5.40 0.34
N THR A 45 -19.04 4.53 0.48
CA THR A 45 -20.19 4.47 -0.43
C THR A 45 -21.52 4.90 0.17
N LYS A 46 -21.70 4.84 1.49
CA LYS A 46 -22.99 5.02 2.17
C LYS A 46 -23.00 6.11 3.26
N SER A 47 -21.84 6.49 3.78
CA SER A 47 -21.78 7.53 4.82
C SER A 47 -22.14 8.92 4.25
N THR A 48 -22.32 9.90 5.12
CA THR A 48 -22.55 11.30 4.73
C THR A 48 -21.35 11.92 3.99
N GLU A 49 -20.18 11.33 4.13
CA GLU A 49 -18.92 11.74 3.46
C GLU A 49 -18.60 10.88 2.24
N ALA A 50 -19.54 10.01 1.83
CA ALA A 50 -19.34 9.09 0.73
C ALA A 50 -19.06 9.82 -0.59
N THR A 51 -17.97 9.49 -1.24
CA THR A 51 -17.55 10.07 -2.52
C THR A 51 -17.43 9.04 -3.64
N TRP A 52 -17.56 7.75 -3.32
CA TRP A 52 -17.38 6.64 -4.25
C TRP A 52 -18.70 5.92 -4.52
N ASN A 53 -18.84 5.37 -5.72
CA ASN A 53 -19.89 4.39 -6.01
C ASN A 53 -19.39 2.97 -5.66
N GLU A 54 -20.32 2.01 -5.59
CA GLU A 54 -20.02 0.63 -5.22
C GLU A 54 -19.01 -0.02 -6.17
N ALA A 55 -19.19 0.15 -7.49
CA ALA A 55 -18.31 -0.47 -8.49
C ALA A 55 -16.86 0.04 -8.37
N MET A 56 -16.68 1.35 -8.13
CA MET A 56 -15.36 1.92 -7.90
C MET A 56 -14.72 1.38 -6.62
N CYS A 57 -15.53 1.22 -5.57
CA CYS A 57 -15.07 0.71 -4.29
C CYS A 57 -14.67 -0.77 -4.38
N ASP A 58 -15.45 -1.60 -5.07
CA ASP A 58 -15.15 -3.01 -5.29
C ASP A 58 -13.86 -3.18 -6.11
N PHE A 59 -13.69 -2.39 -7.15
CA PHE A 59 -12.47 -2.40 -7.94
C PHE A 59 -11.26 -1.97 -7.12
N ALA A 60 -11.37 -0.88 -6.35
CA ALA A 60 -10.29 -0.41 -5.50
C ALA A 60 -9.89 -1.43 -4.43
N GLU A 61 -10.85 -2.16 -3.85
CA GLU A 61 -10.60 -3.27 -2.94
C GLU A 61 -9.74 -4.36 -3.59
N ILE A 62 -10.12 -4.79 -4.80
CA ILE A 62 -9.38 -5.81 -5.55
C ILE A 62 -7.95 -5.34 -5.82
N GLU A 63 -7.78 -4.12 -6.32
CA GLU A 63 -6.47 -3.57 -6.64
C GLU A 63 -5.62 -3.33 -5.38
N TYR A 64 -6.23 -2.95 -4.27
CA TYR A 64 -5.53 -2.83 -2.99
C TYR A 64 -5.07 -4.21 -2.47
N LYS A 65 -5.89 -5.25 -2.60
CA LYS A 65 -5.50 -6.62 -2.25
C LYS A 65 -4.33 -7.13 -3.09
N LYS A 66 -4.31 -6.83 -4.39
CA LYS A 66 -3.16 -7.12 -5.25
C LYS A 66 -1.90 -6.38 -4.80
N PHE A 67 -2.02 -5.11 -4.48
CA PHE A 67 -0.92 -4.30 -3.93
C PHE A 67 -0.36 -4.88 -2.63
N LEU A 68 -1.22 -5.26 -1.67
CA LEU A 68 -0.79 -5.94 -0.44
C LEU A 68 -0.10 -7.28 -0.72
N THR A 69 -0.59 -8.04 -1.72
CA THR A 69 0.04 -9.28 -2.15
C THR A 69 1.46 -9.04 -2.68
N LEU A 70 1.66 -8.02 -3.52
CA LEU A 70 3.01 -7.64 -3.98
C LEU A 70 3.92 -7.25 -2.82
N LYS A 71 3.43 -6.50 -1.84
CA LYS A 71 4.21 -6.14 -0.65
C LYS A 71 4.62 -7.36 0.17
N MET A 72 3.80 -8.41 0.21
CA MET A 72 4.14 -9.68 0.86
C MET A 72 5.20 -10.45 0.06
N LEU A 73 5.08 -10.49 -1.27
CA LEU A 73 6.00 -11.21 -2.15
C LEU A 73 7.39 -10.56 -2.19
N TYR A 74 7.43 -9.25 -2.16
CA TYR A 74 8.65 -8.45 -2.35
C TYR A 74 8.86 -7.47 -1.18
N PRO A 75 9.15 -7.95 0.03
CA PRO A 75 9.19 -7.10 1.24
C PRO A 75 10.29 -6.04 1.22
N LYS A 76 11.25 -6.13 0.29
CA LYS A 76 12.35 -5.16 0.15
C LYS A 76 12.10 -4.10 -0.92
N VAL A 77 11.02 -4.24 -1.71
CA VAL A 77 10.68 -3.31 -2.78
C VAL A 77 9.83 -2.18 -2.24
N SER A 78 10.21 -0.95 -2.58
CA SER A 78 9.41 0.24 -2.27
C SER A 78 8.32 0.40 -3.33
N PHE A 79 7.16 -0.20 -3.08
CA PHE A 79 6.01 -0.08 -3.97
C PHE A 79 5.35 1.28 -3.84
N VAL A 80 5.04 1.87 -4.98
CA VAL A 80 4.20 3.07 -5.09
C VAL A 80 2.84 2.65 -5.63
N PRO A 81 1.74 2.85 -4.89
CA PRO A 81 0.41 2.52 -5.36
C PRO A 81 -0.08 3.50 -6.44
N SER A 82 -1.13 3.13 -7.19
CA SER A 82 -1.91 4.11 -7.95
C SER A 82 -2.66 5.06 -7.01
N LYS A 83 -3.09 6.22 -7.51
CA LYS A 83 -3.90 7.17 -6.72
C LYS A 83 -5.18 6.54 -6.14
N LEU A 84 -5.81 5.63 -6.88
CA LEU A 84 -7.00 4.93 -6.42
C LEU A 84 -6.70 4.01 -5.24
N VAL A 85 -5.64 3.19 -5.36
CA VAL A 85 -5.19 2.28 -4.32
C VAL A 85 -4.72 3.05 -3.09
N ASP A 86 -4.02 4.16 -3.28
CA ASP A 86 -3.55 5.03 -2.21
C ASP A 86 -4.71 5.61 -1.38
N LYS A 87 -5.77 6.10 -2.05
CA LYS A 87 -6.98 6.60 -1.37
C LYS A 87 -7.67 5.50 -0.55
N PHE A 88 -7.77 4.29 -1.09
CA PHE A 88 -8.35 3.16 -0.35
C PHE A 88 -7.47 2.77 0.84
N TRP A 89 -6.15 2.77 0.65
CA TRP A 89 -5.17 2.49 1.71
C TRP A 89 -5.24 3.55 2.82
N HIS A 90 -5.37 4.84 2.49
CA HIS A 90 -5.56 5.91 3.46
C HIS A 90 -6.79 5.66 4.35
N GLU A 91 -7.92 5.26 3.76
CA GLU A 91 -9.12 4.95 4.54
C GLU A 91 -8.92 3.73 5.46
N HIS A 92 -8.15 2.72 5.01
CA HIS A 92 -7.78 1.59 5.85
C HIS A 92 -6.87 2.01 7.02
N ILE A 93 -5.89 2.88 6.77
CA ILE A 93 -5.03 3.44 7.82
C ILE A 93 -5.84 4.22 8.87
N LEU A 94 -6.88 4.95 8.46
CA LEU A 94 -7.74 5.70 9.38
C LEU A 94 -8.55 4.80 10.33
N ASP A 95 -8.85 3.56 9.95
CA ASP A 95 -9.30 2.52 10.89
C ASP A 95 -8.08 1.89 11.57
N THR A 96 -7.43 2.67 12.41
CA THR A 96 -6.12 2.35 12.99
C THR A 96 -6.05 1.01 13.70
N LYS A 97 -7.17 0.57 14.29
CA LYS A 97 -7.24 -0.71 14.98
C LYS A 97 -7.25 -1.87 13.99
N SER A 98 -8.17 -1.86 13.02
CA SER A 98 -8.22 -2.88 11.98
C SER A 98 -6.92 -2.91 11.20
N TYR A 99 -6.40 -1.74 10.80
CA TYR A 99 -5.15 -1.64 10.07
C TYR A 99 -3.95 -2.26 10.81
N ALA A 100 -3.83 -2.01 12.11
CA ALA A 100 -2.74 -2.59 12.90
C ALA A 100 -2.86 -4.12 13.03
N GLU A 101 -4.09 -4.64 13.22
CA GLU A 101 -4.37 -6.08 13.28
C GLU A 101 -4.07 -6.77 11.94
N ASP A 102 -4.49 -6.16 10.82
CA ASP A 102 -4.28 -6.68 9.46
C ASP A 102 -2.80 -6.62 9.06
N CYS A 103 -2.10 -5.53 9.35
CA CYS A 103 -0.66 -5.44 9.14
C CYS A 103 0.11 -6.52 9.91
N ASN A 104 -0.25 -6.74 11.17
CA ASN A 104 0.40 -7.78 11.96
C ASN A 104 0.11 -9.18 11.41
N THR A 105 -1.10 -9.43 10.93
CA THR A 105 -1.51 -10.70 10.32
C THR A 105 -0.76 -10.96 9.02
N LEU A 106 -0.66 -9.95 8.14
CA LEU A 106 -0.07 -10.10 6.82
C LEU A 106 1.45 -10.05 6.83
N PHE A 107 2.03 -9.18 7.62
CA PHE A 107 3.45 -8.81 7.53
C PHE A 107 4.23 -9.08 8.82
N GLY A 108 3.55 -9.37 9.92
CA GLY A 108 4.17 -9.45 11.25
C GLY A 108 4.68 -8.11 11.80
N ALA A 109 4.38 -7.00 11.12
CA ALA A 109 4.81 -5.67 11.47
C ALA A 109 3.88 -4.61 10.87
N PHE A 110 3.83 -3.42 11.49
CA PHE A 110 3.06 -2.30 10.96
C PHE A 110 3.70 -1.75 9.67
N ILE A 111 2.90 -1.58 8.64
CA ILE A 111 3.34 -1.00 7.36
C ILE A 111 3.08 0.50 7.38
N HIS A 112 4.18 1.28 7.44
CA HIS A 112 4.08 2.73 7.41
C HIS A 112 3.81 3.24 6.00
N HIS A 113 2.93 4.22 5.92
CA HIS A 113 2.71 5.01 4.72
C HIS A 113 3.61 6.26 4.78
N TYR A 114 4.37 6.53 3.69
CA TYR A 114 5.21 7.72 3.58
C TYR A 114 4.64 8.65 2.50
N PRO A 115 3.88 9.70 2.87
CA PRO A 115 3.14 10.51 1.91
C PRO A 115 3.99 11.58 1.21
N TYR A 116 5.28 11.68 1.52
CA TYR A 116 6.16 12.76 1.05
C TYR A 116 7.08 12.35 -0.10
N PHE A 117 6.93 11.15 -0.62
CA PHE A 117 7.75 10.68 -1.74
C PHE A 117 7.40 11.45 -3.01
N GLY A 118 8.42 11.95 -3.71
CA GLY A 118 8.28 12.72 -4.94
C GLY A 118 8.06 14.23 -4.75
N ILE A 119 8.12 14.78 -3.50
CA ILE A 119 7.87 16.21 -3.27
C ILE A 119 9.15 17.05 -3.09
N TYR A 120 10.30 16.41 -2.94
CA TYR A 120 11.57 17.10 -2.62
C TYR A 120 12.42 17.45 -3.86
N GLY A 121 11.77 17.78 -4.98
CA GLY A 121 12.42 18.21 -6.21
C GLY A 121 12.46 17.12 -7.27
N ASP A 122 13.15 17.43 -8.39
CA ASP A 122 13.10 16.62 -9.61
C ASP A 122 13.68 15.21 -9.43
N GLU A 123 14.76 15.07 -8.67
CA GLU A 123 15.38 13.76 -8.40
C GLU A 123 14.46 12.85 -7.58
N ASP A 124 13.78 13.39 -6.57
CA ASP A 124 12.82 12.64 -5.76
C ASP A 124 11.59 12.26 -6.59
N GLN A 125 11.14 13.15 -7.48
CA GLN A 125 10.05 12.86 -8.42
C GLN A 125 10.43 11.78 -9.43
N GLN A 126 11.66 11.81 -9.97
CA GLN A 126 12.16 10.75 -10.85
C GLN A 126 12.24 9.40 -10.12
N SER A 127 12.67 9.41 -8.86
CA SER A 127 12.72 8.22 -8.02
C SER A 127 11.32 7.65 -7.74
N LEU A 128 10.32 8.52 -7.51
CA LEU A 128 8.92 8.12 -7.39
C LEU A 128 8.43 7.44 -8.68
N GLN A 129 8.69 8.05 -9.83
CA GLN A 129 8.28 7.53 -11.13
C GLN A 129 8.92 6.17 -11.42
N ALA A 130 10.23 6.02 -11.18
CA ALA A 130 10.93 4.76 -11.34
C ALA A 130 10.37 3.65 -10.42
N SER A 131 10.05 3.99 -9.16
CA SER A 131 9.43 3.05 -8.23
C SER A 131 8.00 2.66 -8.66
N PHE A 132 7.26 3.57 -9.27
CA PHE A 132 5.94 3.27 -9.83
C PHE A 132 6.03 2.35 -11.06
N GLU A 133 6.97 2.60 -11.96
CA GLU A 133 7.24 1.73 -13.11
C GLU A 133 7.64 0.31 -12.68
N GLU A 134 8.45 0.18 -11.64
CA GLU A 134 8.77 -1.14 -11.07
C GLU A 134 7.52 -1.80 -10.44
N THR A 135 6.64 -1.02 -9.82
CA THR A 135 5.36 -1.52 -9.31
C THR A 135 4.50 -2.08 -10.45
N ILE A 136 4.37 -1.35 -11.56
CA ILE A 136 3.63 -1.80 -12.75
C ILE A 136 4.22 -3.09 -13.29
N LYS A 137 5.53 -3.15 -13.49
CA LYS A 137 6.21 -4.34 -14.01
C LYS A 137 5.99 -5.58 -13.14
N LEU A 138 6.10 -5.45 -11.82
CA LEU A 138 5.84 -6.55 -10.89
C LEU A 138 4.36 -6.91 -10.87
N TYR A 139 3.46 -5.94 -10.95
CA TYR A 139 2.03 -6.18 -11.08
C TYR A 139 1.71 -7.00 -12.32
N GLU A 140 2.24 -6.61 -13.49
CA GLU A 140 2.01 -7.30 -14.75
C GLU A 140 2.56 -8.73 -14.77
N THR A 141 3.64 -8.97 -14.02
CA THR A 141 4.19 -10.32 -13.86
C THR A 141 3.23 -11.27 -13.13
N HIS A 142 2.38 -10.74 -12.24
CA HIS A 142 1.53 -11.55 -11.36
C HIS A 142 0.04 -11.50 -11.70
N PHE A 143 -0.44 -10.39 -12.26
CA PHE A 143 -1.88 -10.13 -12.38
C PHE A 143 -2.33 -9.76 -13.81
N GLY A 144 -1.43 -9.86 -14.79
CA GLY A 144 -1.72 -9.43 -16.15
C GLY A 144 -1.65 -7.91 -16.32
N SER A 145 -2.26 -7.37 -17.35
CA SER A 145 -2.13 -5.94 -17.69
C SER A 145 -2.51 -5.02 -16.54
N TYR A 146 -1.66 -4.03 -16.28
CA TYR A 146 -1.95 -3.00 -15.28
C TYR A 146 -3.21 -2.21 -15.69
N PRO A 147 -4.13 -1.92 -14.75
CA PRO A 147 -5.36 -1.21 -15.07
C PRO A 147 -5.09 0.16 -15.67
N THR A 148 -5.71 0.44 -16.83
CA THR A 148 -5.60 1.74 -17.53
C THR A 148 -6.76 2.65 -17.19
N ASP A 149 -6.65 3.92 -17.60
CA ASP A 149 -7.61 5.00 -17.36
C ASP A 149 -9.05 4.71 -17.83
N GLU A 150 -9.25 3.73 -18.71
CA GLU A 150 -10.54 3.47 -19.34
C GLU A 150 -11.62 2.98 -18.37
N LEU A 151 -11.22 2.32 -17.27
CA LEU A 151 -12.17 1.75 -16.31
C LEU A 151 -12.62 2.74 -15.23
N PHE A 152 -11.72 3.57 -14.71
CA PHE A 152 -12.02 4.49 -13.59
C PHE A 152 -11.31 5.85 -13.70
N GLY A 153 -10.94 6.27 -14.91
CA GLY A 153 -10.27 7.53 -15.19
C GLY A 153 -8.77 7.50 -14.82
N LYS A 154 -8.11 8.64 -14.99
CA LYS A 154 -6.64 8.78 -14.83
C LYS A 154 -6.07 8.33 -13.48
N GLN A 155 -6.93 8.18 -12.46
CA GLN A 155 -6.48 7.84 -11.10
C GLN A 155 -5.93 6.42 -10.94
N SER A 156 -6.31 5.48 -11.82
CA SER A 156 -5.84 4.09 -11.75
C SER A 156 -4.44 3.91 -12.34
N ALA A 157 -4.06 4.73 -13.32
CA ALA A 157 -2.79 4.62 -14.05
C ALA A 157 -1.71 5.62 -13.59
N GLU A 158 -2.04 6.53 -12.68
CA GLU A 158 -1.08 7.50 -12.16
C GLU A 158 -0.52 7.10 -10.80
N ALA A 159 0.78 7.34 -10.60
CA ALA A 159 1.43 7.16 -9.30
C ALA A 159 0.74 8.01 -8.23
N ALA A 160 0.53 7.43 -7.06
CA ALA A 160 0.06 8.19 -5.91
C ALA A 160 1.15 9.17 -5.48
N ARG A 161 0.78 10.42 -5.40
CA ARG A 161 1.60 11.48 -4.78
C ARG A 161 0.67 12.45 -4.09
N CYS A 162 1.17 13.18 -3.10
CA CYS A 162 0.40 14.16 -2.34
C CYS A 162 0.03 15.39 -3.17
N GLU A 163 -0.81 15.25 -4.20
CA GLU A 163 -1.26 16.39 -5.01
C GLU A 163 -2.33 17.24 -4.31
N ASP A 164 -3.11 16.65 -3.41
CA ASP A 164 -4.27 17.29 -2.79
C ASP A 164 -3.98 18.00 -1.47
N HIS A 165 -2.73 18.00 -0.99
CA HIS A 165 -2.36 18.76 0.19
C HIS A 165 -2.01 20.20 -0.17
N ALA A 166 -2.52 21.16 0.62
CA ALA A 166 -2.27 22.60 0.46
C ALA A 166 -0.75 22.96 0.42
N CYS A 167 0.11 22.07 0.89
CA CYS A 167 1.57 22.22 0.87
C CYS A 167 2.21 21.71 -0.42
N HIS A 168 1.44 21.16 -1.34
CA HIS A 168 1.92 20.51 -2.55
C HIS A 168 1.93 21.46 -3.75
N VAL A 169 2.55 22.60 -3.60
CA VAL A 169 2.79 23.50 -4.72
C VAL A 169 4.26 23.32 -5.17
N PRO A 170 4.53 22.94 -6.42
CA PRO A 170 5.88 22.79 -6.93
C PRO A 170 6.71 24.05 -6.66
N SER A 171 7.92 23.87 -6.18
CA SER A 171 8.99 24.87 -6.02
C SER A 171 8.68 26.19 -5.31
N SER A 172 7.43 26.65 -5.26
CA SER A 172 7.04 27.93 -4.66
C SER A 172 6.35 27.83 -3.30
N CYS A 173 6.09 26.63 -2.78
CA CYS A 173 5.44 26.47 -1.49
C CYS A 173 6.38 26.84 -0.35
N ARG A 174 6.03 27.93 0.36
CA ARG A 174 6.74 28.39 1.55
C ARG A 174 6.71 27.39 2.71
N CYS A 175 5.79 26.42 2.69
CA CYS A 175 5.67 25.40 3.74
C CYS A 175 6.88 24.44 3.81
N ARG A 176 7.76 24.43 2.80
CA ARG A 176 9.01 23.67 2.81
C ARG A 176 10.11 24.34 3.64
N VAL A 177 9.92 25.60 4.01
CA VAL A 177 10.85 26.32 4.86
C VAL A 177 10.40 26.20 6.31
N PRO A 178 11.20 25.64 7.24
CA PRO A 178 10.84 25.56 8.64
C PRO A 178 10.37 26.91 9.18
N GLY A 179 9.15 26.97 9.73
CA GLY A 179 8.58 28.22 10.28
C GLY A 179 7.83 29.13 9.29
N ALA A 180 7.68 28.74 8.02
CA ALA A 180 7.00 29.57 7.01
C ALA A 180 5.48 29.42 6.98
N CYS A 181 4.94 28.33 7.54
CA CYS A 181 3.50 28.17 7.76
C CYS A 181 3.12 28.76 9.12
N LYS A 182 2.39 29.87 9.13
CA LYS A 182 1.75 30.43 10.31
C LYS A 182 0.26 30.27 10.20
#